data_1172c74fa5ca7e7e00ec8e6d540aadc4
#
_entry.id   1172c74fa5ca7e7e00ec8e6d540aadc4
#
_cell.length_a   1.000
_cell.length_b   1.000
_cell.length_c   1.000
_cell.angle_alpha   90.00
_cell.angle_beta   90.00
_cell.angle_gamma   90.00
#
_symmetry.space_group_name_H-M   'P 1'
#
loop_
_entity.id
_entity.type
_entity.pdbx_description
1 polymer ?
#
loop_
_entity_poly.entity_id
_entity_poly.type
_entity_poly.pdbx_seq_one_letter_code
_entity_poly.pdbx_strand_id
1 'polypeptide(L)'
;MILVYKKLTIRNAEISDAEQLCEWWNDGKVMAHAGLPNGAGCTPEEIRGSLAGDTDETHRRHIIELDGKPIGEMNYRNKGGAAELGIKICDFSEQEKGYGTTLLTIFIDAQFRYYGYKKMILDTNLKNERAQHVYEKKLGFRRIGIETDSWRDQLGELQSTVNYEMVKDDWYTKKKELIRYIRLRPERMSDYHAVEELTREAFWINTDAKEYINEHLLTHKLRESESFIPELDYVAEVNGELAGHVIYSKAKIIGNNNTEHEILNFGPLSVLPKYQCQGVGRALMEYTIAEARRLGYGAIAFYGHPDYYPRFGFRRAKEYGLTTPNGETFDAFMAMELKDGALKGIGGGKYYEDELFENLTEQETREFDKRFPPKEPLAIMRIDSLLDRLEPEARAAIENMRFTYLRDVRGLTEKAAVNTPGIDNHAMETIRIVMKEHGRVWGDGRNKSTDC
;
A
#
# COMPACT_ATOMS: atom_id res chain seq x y z
N MET A 1 1.91 4.75 -11.65
CA MET A 1 2.77 4.65 -10.44
C MET A 1 1.99 5.14 -9.25
N ILE A 2 2.05 4.41 -8.13
CA ILE A 2 1.43 4.83 -6.87
C ILE A 2 2.46 4.62 -5.78
N LEU A 3 2.83 5.71 -5.07
CA LEU A 3 3.80 5.69 -3.99
C LEU A 3 3.12 6.21 -2.73
N VAL A 4 3.18 5.44 -1.66
CA VAL A 4 2.52 5.76 -0.38
C VAL A 4 3.57 5.88 0.73
N TYR A 5 3.52 6.96 1.47
CA TYR A 5 4.32 7.19 2.65
C TYR A 5 3.48 7.84 3.75
N LYS A 6 3.13 7.08 4.77
CA LYS A 6 2.21 7.52 5.82
C LYS A 6 0.89 8.00 5.20
N LYS A 7 0.61 9.30 5.31
CA LYS A 7 -0.59 9.96 4.78
C LYS A 7 -0.40 10.58 3.39
N LEU A 8 0.81 10.56 2.86
CA LEU A 8 1.14 11.12 1.56
C LEU A 8 1.06 10.05 0.48
N THR A 9 0.39 10.37 -0.61
CA THR A 9 0.34 9.55 -1.82
C THR A 9 0.79 10.36 -3.03
N ILE A 10 1.58 9.74 -3.89
CA ILE A 10 1.89 10.22 -5.24
C ILE A 10 1.27 9.21 -6.19
N ARG A 11 0.28 9.62 -6.99
CA ARG A 11 -0.32 8.75 -8.00
C ARG A 11 -0.27 9.39 -9.38
N ASN A 12 -0.37 8.60 -10.43
CA ASN A 12 -0.53 9.16 -11.78
C ASN A 12 -1.76 10.08 -11.81
N ALA A 13 -1.64 11.19 -12.50
CA ALA A 13 -2.79 12.02 -12.83
C ALA A 13 -3.68 11.29 -13.86
N GLU A 14 -4.97 11.40 -13.69
CA GLU A 14 -6.00 10.82 -14.53
C GLU A 14 -6.83 11.92 -15.22
N ILE A 15 -7.61 11.54 -16.22
CA ILE A 15 -8.48 12.50 -16.94
C ILE A 15 -9.46 13.21 -15.99
N SER A 16 -9.89 12.52 -14.94
CA SER A 16 -10.75 13.08 -13.88
C SER A 16 -10.09 14.17 -13.03
N ASP A 17 -8.75 14.29 -13.06
CA ASP A 17 -8.04 15.33 -12.33
C ASP A 17 -7.95 16.66 -13.12
N ALA A 18 -8.50 16.71 -14.32
CA ALA A 18 -8.34 17.86 -15.20
C ALA A 18 -8.91 19.16 -14.62
N GLU A 19 -10.02 19.10 -13.92
CA GLU A 19 -10.64 20.25 -13.24
C GLU A 19 -9.72 20.78 -12.15
N GLN A 20 -9.20 19.90 -11.31
CA GLN A 20 -8.31 20.27 -10.20
C GLN A 20 -6.99 20.86 -10.71
N LEU A 21 -6.40 20.25 -11.75
CA LEU A 21 -5.19 20.78 -12.40
C LEU A 21 -5.46 22.14 -13.04
N CYS A 22 -6.62 22.32 -13.70
CA CYS A 22 -7.03 23.57 -14.30
C CYS A 22 -7.18 24.68 -13.24
N GLU A 23 -7.81 24.38 -12.11
CA GLU A 23 -7.94 25.31 -10.98
C GLU A 23 -6.56 25.78 -10.49
N TRP A 24 -5.63 24.85 -10.23
CA TRP A 24 -4.27 25.17 -9.79
C TRP A 24 -3.47 25.96 -10.81
N TRP A 25 -3.56 25.60 -12.09
CA TRP A 25 -2.79 26.27 -13.14
C TRP A 25 -3.34 27.66 -13.48
N ASN A 26 -4.61 27.92 -13.22
CA ASN A 26 -5.21 29.23 -13.36
C ASN A 26 -5.06 30.11 -12.11
N ASP A 27 -4.57 29.57 -10.99
CA ASP A 27 -4.19 30.36 -9.83
C ASP A 27 -2.79 30.98 -10.05
N GLY A 28 -2.76 32.30 -10.24
CA GLY A 28 -1.53 33.03 -10.44
C GLY A 28 -0.55 32.92 -9.24
N LYS A 29 -1.04 32.70 -8.01
CA LYS A 29 -0.16 32.50 -6.85
C LYS A 29 0.57 31.15 -6.95
N VAL A 30 -0.12 30.10 -7.38
CA VAL A 30 0.47 28.78 -7.61
C VAL A 30 1.49 28.83 -8.75
N MET A 31 1.17 29.60 -9.79
CA MET A 31 1.95 29.62 -11.05
C MET A 31 2.99 30.75 -11.13
N ALA A 32 3.08 31.64 -10.14
CA ALA A 32 4.00 32.78 -10.14
C ALA A 32 5.46 32.37 -10.40
N HIS A 33 5.96 31.32 -9.72
CA HIS A 33 7.34 30.85 -9.89
C HIS A 33 7.58 30.18 -11.25
N ALA A 34 6.52 29.76 -11.94
CA ALA A 34 6.58 29.27 -13.32
C ALA A 34 6.42 30.41 -14.36
N GLY A 35 6.40 31.66 -13.90
CA GLY A 35 6.30 32.85 -14.77
C GLY A 35 4.90 33.20 -15.24
N LEU A 36 3.87 32.65 -14.61
CA LEU A 36 2.46 32.88 -14.96
C LEU A 36 1.69 33.50 -13.77
N PRO A 37 2.03 34.74 -13.34
CA PRO A 37 1.41 35.37 -12.17
C PRO A 37 -0.08 35.69 -12.36
N ASN A 38 -0.62 35.64 -13.57
CA ASN A 38 -2.04 35.77 -13.88
C ASN A 38 -2.73 34.40 -14.13
N GLY A 39 -2.02 33.29 -13.88
CA GLY A 39 -2.48 31.95 -14.23
C GLY A 39 -2.23 31.59 -15.70
N ALA A 40 -2.40 30.31 -16.02
CA ALA A 40 -2.12 29.78 -17.36
C ALA A 40 -3.24 30.08 -18.37
N GLY A 41 -4.46 30.36 -17.92
CA GLY A 41 -5.62 30.60 -18.79
C GLY A 41 -6.10 29.34 -19.53
N CYS A 42 -5.83 28.14 -18.96
CA CYS A 42 -6.22 26.87 -19.56
C CYS A 42 -7.66 26.47 -19.24
N THR A 43 -8.21 25.57 -20.05
CA THR A 43 -9.51 24.95 -19.84
C THR A 43 -9.37 23.49 -19.39
N PRO A 44 -10.35 22.91 -18.69
CA PRO A 44 -10.32 21.48 -18.35
C PRO A 44 -10.23 20.56 -19.57
N GLU A 45 -10.83 20.94 -20.70
CA GLU A 45 -10.77 20.20 -21.97
C GLU A 45 -9.35 20.12 -22.52
N GLU A 46 -8.61 21.22 -22.50
CA GLU A 46 -7.19 21.25 -22.93
C GLU A 46 -6.33 20.35 -22.03
N ILE A 47 -6.60 20.38 -20.73
CA ILE A 47 -5.88 19.51 -19.79
C ILE A 47 -6.21 18.04 -20.00
N ARG A 48 -7.50 17.66 -20.22
CA ARG A 48 -7.90 16.29 -20.55
C ARG A 48 -7.19 15.78 -21.81
N GLY A 49 -7.18 16.61 -22.86
CA GLY A 49 -6.46 16.28 -24.11
C GLY A 49 -4.96 16.08 -23.88
N SER A 50 -4.36 16.91 -23.04
CA SER A 50 -2.94 16.83 -22.70
C SER A 50 -2.63 15.61 -21.82
N LEU A 51 -3.49 15.27 -20.83
CA LEU A 51 -3.32 14.09 -19.96
C LEU A 51 -3.39 12.78 -20.74
N ALA A 52 -4.22 12.71 -21.79
CA ALA A 52 -4.33 11.55 -22.65
C ALA A 52 -3.01 11.19 -23.35
N GLY A 53 -2.10 12.16 -23.51
CA GLY A 53 -0.76 11.96 -24.09
C GLY A 53 0.33 11.59 -23.08
N ASP A 54 0.03 11.52 -21.78
CA ASP A 54 1.02 11.17 -20.76
C ASP A 54 1.40 9.70 -20.82
N THR A 55 2.70 9.41 -20.93
CA THR A 55 3.24 8.06 -20.90
C THR A 55 4.44 7.97 -19.95
N ASP A 56 4.73 6.76 -19.45
CA ASP A 56 5.88 6.55 -18.59
C ASP A 56 7.22 6.73 -19.30
N GLU A 57 7.24 6.64 -20.65
CA GLU A 57 8.43 6.78 -21.48
C GLU A 57 8.77 8.24 -21.80
N THR A 58 7.80 9.13 -21.80
CA THR A 58 7.98 10.51 -22.30
C THR A 58 7.76 11.56 -21.22
N HIS A 59 6.56 11.68 -20.74
CA HIS A 59 6.13 12.64 -19.72
C HIS A 59 4.99 12.05 -18.91
N ARG A 60 5.07 12.16 -17.61
CA ARG A 60 4.02 11.70 -16.70
C ARG A 60 3.75 12.73 -15.62
N ARG A 61 2.50 13.15 -15.51
CA ARG A 61 1.99 13.98 -14.41
C ARG A 61 1.46 13.11 -13.28
N HIS A 62 1.59 13.63 -12.08
CA HIS A 62 1.15 12.96 -10.85
C HIS A 62 0.42 13.94 -9.97
N ILE A 63 -0.57 13.44 -9.24
CA ILE A 63 -1.25 14.15 -8.16
C ILE A 63 -0.58 13.77 -6.84
N ILE A 64 -0.36 14.78 -6.00
CA ILE A 64 0.07 14.62 -4.62
C ILE A 64 -1.17 14.70 -3.74
N GLU A 65 -1.37 13.70 -2.90
CA GLU A 65 -2.48 13.67 -1.94
C GLU A 65 -1.98 13.59 -0.50
N LEU A 66 -2.73 14.20 0.40
CA LEU A 66 -2.60 14.07 1.84
C LEU A 66 -3.92 13.54 2.41
N ASP A 67 -3.92 12.35 3.01
CA ASP A 67 -5.14 11.65 3.46
C ASP A 67 -6.23 11.59 2.36
N GLY A 68 -5.82 11.32 1.11
CA GLY A 68 -6.71 11.23 -0.06
C GLY A 68 -7.20 12.56 -0.61
N LYS A 69 -6.81 13.71 -0.03
CA LYS A 69 -7.11 15.04 -0.55
C LYS A 69 -5.99 15.54 -1.45
N PRO A 70 -6.25 15.94 -2.70
CA PRO A 70 -5.25 16.55 -3.57
C PRO A 70 -4.71 17.85 -2.97
N ILE A 71 -3.37 17.94 -2.87
CA ILE A 71 -2.67 19.12 -2.32
C ILE A 71 -1.62 19.71 -3.28
N GLY A 72 -1.36 19.05 -4.41
CA GLY A 72 -0.36 19.50 -5.38
C GLY A 72 -0.10 18.50 -6.49
N GLU A 73 0.89 18.83 -7.31
CA GLU A 73 1.28 18.04 -8.46
C GLU A 73 2.79 17.78 -8.51
N MET A 74 3.16 16.70 -9.18
CA MET A 74 4.53 16.37 -9.58
C MET A 74 4.54 15.89 -11.03
N ASN A 75 5.67 16.02 -11.69
CA ASN A 75 5.85 15.43 -13.01
C ASN A 75 7.31 15.04 -13.25
N TYR A 76 7.51 14.22 -14.26
CA TYR A 76 8.81 14.07 -14.90
C TYR A 76 8.65 14.09 -16.43
N ARG A 77 9.73 14.50 -17.11
CA ARG A 77 9.89 14.42 -18.56
C ARG A 77 11.18 13.71 -18.88
N ASN A 78 11.14 12.80 -19.84
CA ASN A 78 12.34 12.15 -20.34
C ASN A 78 13.12 13.11 -21.26
N LYS A 79 14.33 13.43 -20.87
CA LYS A 79 15.27 14.29 -21.58
C LYS A 79 16.53 13.49 -21.98
N GLY A 80 16.37 12.60 -22.97
CA GLY A 80 17.52 11.82 -23.46
C GLY A 80 18.14 10.88 -22.41
N GLY A 81 17.32 10.25 -21.58
CA GLY A 81 17.76 9.32 -20.52
C GLY A 81 17.98 9.96 -19.14
N ALA A 82 17.80 11.27 -19.02
CA ALA A 82 17.62 11.95 -17.74
C ALA A 82 16.13 12.22 -17.50
N ALA A 83 15.67 12.17 -16.24
CA ALA A 83 14.33 12.66 -15.88
C ALA A 83 14.42 14.11 -15.41
N GLU A 84 13.72 15.00 -16.10
CA GLU A 84 13.49 16.38 -15.66
C GLU A 84 12.28 16.40 -14.73
N LEU A 85 12.47 16.86 -13.49
CA LEU A 85 11.47 16.80 -12.44
C LEU A 85 10.81 18.14 -12.18
N GLY A 86 9.50 18.12 -11.93
CA GLY A 86 8.73 19.27 -11.44
C GLY A 86 7.91 18.91 -10.21
N ILE A 87 7.73 19.87 -9.30
CA ILE A 87 6.85 19.75 -8.12
C ILE A 87 6.21 21.09 -7.78
N LYS A 88 4.94 21.06 -7.40
CA LYS A 88 4.22 22.18 -6.77
C LYS A 88 3.32 21.66 -5.67
N ILE A 89 3.45 22.22 -4.47
CA ILE A 89 2.43 22.11 -3.42
C ILE A 89 1.46 23.27 -3.62
N CYS A 90 0.28 22.98 -4.13
CA CYS A 90 -0.71 23.94 -4.57
C CYS A 90 -1.61 24.41 -3.41
N ASP A 91 -1.86 23.57 -2.42
CA ASP A 91 -2.52 23.97 -1.17
C ASP A 91 -1.51 24.70 -0.27
N PHE A 92 -1.64 26.02 -0.17
CA PHE A 92 -0.74 26.86 0.62
C PHE A 92 -0.75 26.52 2.12
N SER A 93 -1.87 26.01 2.63
CA SER A 93 -1.97 25.58 4.03
C SER A 93 -1.09 24.36 4.34
N GLU A 94 -0.68 23.62 3.30
CA GLU A 94 0.17 22.43 3.39
C GLU A 94 1.65 22.70 3.06
N GLN A 95 1.99 23.93 2.75
CA GLN A 95 3.37 24.35 2.54
C GLN A 95 4.12 24.45 3.87
N GLU A 96 5.46 24.48 3.80
CA GLU A 96 6.39 24.61 4.95
C GLU A 96 6.38 23.48 6.00
N LYS A 97 5.59 22.42 5.76
CA LYS A 97 5.50 21.22 6.62
C LYS A 97 6.53 20.13 6.27
N GLY A 98 7.45 20.40 5.34
CA GLY A 98 8.48 19.46 4.91
C GLY A 98 8.02 18.45 3.85
N TYR A 99 6.76 18.46 3.44
CA TYR A 99 6.20 17.51 2.45
C TYR A 99 6.95 17.53 1.13
N GLY A 100 7.29 18.71 0.59
CA GLY A 100 8.01 18.81 -0.68
C GLY A 100 9.35 18.07 -0.69
N THR A 101 10.13 18.16 0.39
CA THR A 101 11.40 17.42 0.53
C THR A 101 11.18 15.91 0.61
N THR A 102 10.18 15.47 1.38
CA THR A 102 9.79 14.06 1.53
C THR A 102 9.35 13.48 0.20
N LEU A 103 8.43 14.16 -0.49
CA LEU A 103 7.88 13.75 -1.78
C LEU A 103 8.96 13.65 -2.87
N LEU A 104 9.83 14.66 -2.97
CA LEU A 104 10.97 14.62 -3.90
C LEU A 104 11.94 13.48 -3.57
N THR A 105 12.20 13.21 -2.28
CA THR A 105 13.07 12.09 -1.89
C THR A 105 12.50 10.75 -2.37
N ILE A 106 11.21 10.52 -2.16
CA ILE A 106 10.50 9.30 -2.59
C ILE A 106 10.46 9.22 -4.12
N PHE A 107 10.13 10.31 -4.77
CA PHE A 107 9.96 10.36 -6.22
C PHE A 107 11.27 10.13 -6.96
N ILE A 108 12.38 10.75 -6.51
CA ILE A 108 13.71 10.56 -7.07
C ILE A 108 14.18 9.11 -6.91
N ASP A 109 13.99 8.53 -5.71
CA ASP A 109 14.35 7.13 -5.49
C ASP A 109 13.54 6.20 -6.40
N ALA A 110 12.23 6.45 -6.55
CA ALA A 110 11.37 5.67 -7.44
C ALA A 110 11.82 5.77 -8.91
N GLN A 111 12.21 6.95 -9.40
CA GLN A 111 12.71 7.13 -10.75
C GLN A 111 14.02 6.36 -10.98
N PHE A 112 14.93 6.38 -10.02
CA PHE A 112 16.18 5.60 -10.10
C PHE A 112 15.97 4.09 -9.98
N ARG A 113 15.04 3.66 -9.12
CA ARG A 113 14.82 2.26 -8.77
C ARG A 113 13.99 1.52 -9.80
N TYR A 114 12.87 2.14 -10.24
CA TYR A 114 11.83 1.46 -11.02
C TYR A 114 11.78 1.87 -12.49
N TYR A 115 12.22 3.10 -12.82
CA TYR A 115 12.18 3.62 -14.18
C TYR A 115 13.55 3.59 -14.87
N GLY A 116 14.59 3.20 -14.15
CA GLY A 116 15.92 2.96 -14.71
C GLY A 116 16.69 4.21 -15.09
N TYR A 117 16.21 5.41 -14.75
CA TYR A 117 16.96 6.63 -15.00
C TYR A 117 18.30 6.60 -14.28
N LYS A 118 19.32 7.21 -14.89
CA LYS A 118 20.66 7.34 -14.30
C LYS A 118 20.95 8.75 -13.79
N LYS A 119 20.12 9.70 -14.21
CA LYS A 119 20.27 11.11 -13.85
C LYS A 119 18.90 11.78 -13.72
N MET A 120 18.78 12.62 -12.67
CA MET A 120 17.69 13.57 -12.49
C MET A 120 18.21 14.96 -12.80
N ILE A 121 17.41 15.77 -13.47
CA ILE A 121 17.65 17.20 -13.68
C ILE A 121 16.43 17.98 -13.21
N LEU A 122 16.62 19.18 -12.78
CA LEU A 122 15.58 20.13 -12.47
C LEU A 122 16.11 21.55 -12.55
N ASP A 123 15.23 22.50 -12.70
CA ASP A 123 15.52 23.90 -12.67
C ASP A 123 14.58 24.65 -11.74
N THR A 124 14.94 25.89 -11.44
CA THR A 124 14.07 26.80 -10.73
C THR A 124 14.45 28.27 -11.03
N ASN A 125 13.49 29.17 -10.82
CA ASN A 125 13.77 30.59 -10.90
C ASN A 125 14.84 31.01 -9.87
N LEU A 126 15.79 31.85 -10.27
CA LEU A 126 16.86 32.34 -9.39
C LEU A 126 16.31 33.07 -8.14
N LYS A 127 15.12 33.66 -8.22
CA LYS A 127 14.43 34.29 -7.09
C LYS A 127 13.81 33.26 -6.11
N ASN A 128 13.71 31.98 -6.47
CA ASN A 128 13.15 30.93 -5.62
C ASN A 128 14.22 30.31 -4.70
N GLU A 129 14.68 31.09 -3.74
CA GLU A 129 15.73 30.67 -2.79
C GLU A 129 15.33 29.45 -1.97
N ARG A 130 14.03 29.28 -1.69
CA ARG A 130 13.49 28.14 -0.95
C ARG A 130 13.70 26.82 -1.72
N ALA A 131 13.38 26.78 -3.00
CA ALA A 131 13.61 25.60 -3.83
C ALA A 131 15.11 25.30 -3.95
N GLN A 132 15.96 26.33 -4.17
CA GLN A 132 17.41 26.18 -4.22
C GLN A 132 17.95 25.56 -2.93
N HIS A 133 17.51 26.02 -1.75
CA HIS A 133 17.90 25.45 -0.47
C HIS A 133 17.51 23.96 -0.36
N VAL A 134 16.30 23.60 -0.78
CA VAL A 134 15.83 22.20 -0.76
C VAL A 134 16.69 21.35 -1.69
N TYR A 135 16.92 21.79 -2.90
CA TYR A 135 17.67 21.01 -3.89
C TYR A 135 19.13 20.82 -3.46
N GLU A 136 19.82 21.88 -3.07
CA GLU A 136 21.23 21.83 -2.69
C GLU A 136 21.46 21.21 -1.31
N LYS A 137 20.76 21.71 -0.28
CA LYS A 137 21.09 21.39 1.12
C LYS A 137 20.35 20.17 1.65
N LYS A 138 19.10 19.93 1.19
CA LYS A 138 18.31 18.80 1.68
C LYS A 138 18.46 17.56 0.80
N LEU A 139 18.47 17.75 -0.52
CA LEU A 139 18.51 16.65 -1.48
C LEU A 139 19.92 16.37 -2.02
N GLY A 140 20.82 17.35 -1.99
CA GLY A 140 22.21 17.21 -2.43
C GLY A 140 22.41 17.27 -3.95
N PHE A 141 21.50 17.93 -4.67
CA PHE A 141 21.69 18.23 -6.08
C PHE A 141 22.91 19.12 -6.30
N ARG A 142 23.59 18.89 -7.38
CA ARG A 142 24.71 19.73 -7.85
C ARG A 142 24.16 20.84 -8.74
N ARG A 143 24.47 22.10 -8.41
CA ARG A 143 24.21 23.24 -9.31
C ARG A 143 25.14 23.13 -10.52
N ILE A 144 24.59 23.15 -11.72
CA ILE A 144 25.35 23.03 -12.98
C ILE A 144 25.48 24.34 -13.73
N GLY A 145 24.62 25.31 -13.46
CA GLY A 145 24.71 26.63 -14.07
C GLY A 145 23.60 27.59 -13.65
N ILE A 146 23.79 28.84 -14.01
CA ILE A 146 22.78 29.90 -13.96
C ILE A 146 22.67 30.47 -15.37
N GLU A 147 21.48 30.54 -15.89
CA GLU A 147 21.15 31.22 -17.13
C GLU A 147 20.49 32.55 -16.79
N THR A 148 21.28 33.62 -16.92
CA THR A 148 20.82 34.97 -16.58
C THR A 148 19.93 35.51 -17.68
N ASP A 149 18.79 36.12 -17.30
CA ASP A 149 17.83 36.79 -18.21
C ASP A 149 17.39 35.90 -19.37
N SER A 150 17.28 34.59 -19.10
CA SER A 150 17.08 33.55 -20.12
C SER A 150 15.64 33.47 -20.67
N TRP A 151 14.69 34.04 -19.97
CA TRP A 151 13.29 34.02 -20.40
C TRP A 151 12.51 35.20 -19.83
N ARG A 152 11.31 35.43 -20.39
CA ARG A 152 10.38 36.45 -19.91
C ARG A 152 9.15 35.80 -19.31
N ASP A 153 8.74 36.32 -18.16
CA ASP A 153 7.45 35.93 -17.57
C ASP A 153 6.25 36.55 -18.29
N GLN A 154 5.06 36.24 -17.84
CA GLN A 154 3.79 36.74 -18.39
C GLN A 154 3.65 38.27 -18.34
N LEU A 155 4.37 38.93 -17.45
CA LEU A 155 4.39 40.39 -17.31
C LEU A 155 5.47 41.05 -18.18
N GLY A 156 6.27 40.25 -18.89
CA GLY A 156 7.39 40.71 -19.71
C GLY A 156 8.69 40.93 -18.94
N GLU A 157 8.73 40.63 -17.65
CA GLU A 157 9.94 40.75 -16.82
C GLU A 157 10.97 39.65 -17.16
N LEU A 158 12.24 40.06 -17.25
CA LEU A 158 13.33 39.11 -17.43
C LEU A 158 13.56 38.27 -16.16
N GLN A 159 13.65 36.97 -16.35
CA GLN A 159 13.84 35.98 -15.31
C GLN A 159 15.11 35.14 -15.60
N SER A 160 15.74 34.66 -14.54
CA SER A 160 16.94 33.84 -14.61
C SER A 160 16.65 32.45 -14.02
N THR A 161 17.30 31.44 -14.60
CA THR A 161 17.11 30.03 -14.22
C THR A 161 18.37 29.47 -13.56
N VAL A 162 18.21 28.69 -12.51
CA VAL A 162 19.27 27.89 -11.89
C VAL A 162 19.02 26.43 -12.21
N ASN A 163 20.01 25.79 -12.82
CA ASN A 163 19.95 24.40 -13.28
C ASN A 163 20.68 23.45 -12.32
N TYR A 164 20.12 22.28 -12.10
CA TYR A 164 20.60 21.27 -11.15
C TYR A 164 20.62 19.88 -11.75
N GLU A 165 21.53 19.03 -11.26
CA GLU A 165 21.52 17.61 -11.59
C GLU A 165 21.82 16.74 -10.35
N MET A 166 21.36 15.49 -10.41
CA MET A 166 21.65 14.42 -9.47
C MET A 166 21.89 13.14 -10.25
N VAL A 167 23.01 12.47 -10.05
CA VAL A 167 23.27 11.15 -10.62
C VAL A 167 22.93 10.04 -9.61
N LYS A 168 22.56 8.88 -10.13
CA LYS A 168 22.09 7.74 -9.33
C LYS A 168 23.10 7.31 -8.27
N ASP A 169 24.37 7.22 -8.62
CA ASP A 169 25.42 6.78 -7.71
C ASP A 169 25.62 7.77 -6.55
N ASP A 170 25.59 9.08 -6.84
CA ASP A 170 25.63 10.13 -5.83
C ASP A 170 24.43 10.06 -4.89
N TRP A 171 23.24 9.79 -5.41
CA TRP A 171 22.01 9.64 -4.62
C TRP A 171 22.16 8.56 -3.55
N TYR A 172 22.56 7.36 -3.94
CA TYR A 172 22.68 6.23 -3.02
C TYR A 172 23.91 6.32 -2.12
N THR A 173 24.98 7.00 -2.54
CA THR A 173 26.18 7.22 -1.72
C THR A 173 25.97 8.30 -0.64
N LYS A 174 25.27 9.37 -0.98
CA LYS A 174 25.06 10.51 -0.05
C LYS A 174 23.91 10.28 0.93
N LYS A 175 22.90 9.48 0.57
CA LYS A 175 21.77 9.17 1.42
C LYS A 175 22.04 7.93 2.27
N LYS A 176 22.42 8.15 3.53
CA LYS A 176 22.67 7.06 4.51
C LYS A 176 21.40 6.27 4.85
N GLU A 177 20.25 6.94 4.85
CA GLU A 177 18.93 6.32 5.07
C GLU A 177 17.95 6.81 4.02
N LEU A 178 17.45 5.91 3.21
CA LEU A 178 16.34 6.17 2.29
C LEU A 178 15.01 6.10 3.03
N ILE A 179 14.08 6.97 2.66
CA ILE A 179 12.71 6.89 3.16
C ILE A 179 12.12 5.58 2.69
N ARG A 180 11.61 4.78 3.63
CA ARG A 180 10.87 3.56 3.30
C ARG A 180 9.45 3.94 2.90
N TYR A 181 9.10 3.73 1.65
CA TYR A 181 7.77 3.96 1.10
C TYR A 181 7.22 2.68 0.48
N ILE A 182 5.91 2.64 0.26
CA ILE A 182 5.21 1.53 -0.38
C ILE A 182 4.92 1.94 -1.83
N ARG A 183 5.28 1.08 -2.77
CA ARG A 183 4.85 1.19 -4.16
C ARG A 183 3.74 0.20 -4.42
N LEU A 184 2.60 0.69 -4.93
CA LEU A 184 1.52 -0.16 -5.41
C LEU A 184 1.54 -0.23 -6.93
N ARG A 185 1.27 -1.39 -7.47
CA ARG A 185 1.09 -1.63 -8.90
C ARG A 185 0.20 -2.85 -9.14
N PRO A 186 -0.42 -2.95 -10.33
CA PRO A 186 -1.06 -4.19 -10.75
C PRO A 186 -0.07 -5.37 -10.68
N GLU A 187 -0.57 -6.55 -10.35
CA GLU A 187 0.18 -7.79 -10.44
C GLU A 187 0.53 -8.10 -11.90
N ARG A 188 1.62 -8.78 -12.12
CA ARG A 188 2.08 -9.25 -13.44
C ARG A 188 2.21 -10.77 -13.41
N MET A 189 2.07 -11.42 -14.55
CA MET A 189 2.29 -12.87 -14.65
C MET A 189 3.64 -13.32 -14.10
N SER A 190 4.68 -12.46 -14.22
CA SER A 190 6.01 -12.74 -13.65
C SER A 190 6.04 -12.74 -12.12
N ASP A 191 5.04 -12.19 -11.46
CA ASP A 191 4.94 -12.10 -10.00
C ASP A 191 4.21 -13.31 -9.40
N TYR A 192 3.42 -14.04 -10.18
CA TYR A 192 2.48 -15.07 -9.71
C TYR A 192 3.09 -16.03 -8.70
N HIS A 193 4.21 -16.66 -9.05
CA HIS A 193 4.85 -17.60 -8.14
C HIS A 193 5.34 -16.94 -6.83
N ALA A 194 5.93 -15.74 -6.93
CA ALA A 194 6.41 -15.00 -5.77
C ALA A 194 5.26 -14.50 -4.88
N VAL A 195 4.12 -14.14 -5.48
CA VAL A 195 2.90 -13.74 -4.76
C VAL A 195 2.25 -14.96 -4.08
N GLU A 196 2.21 -16.11 -4.73
CA GLU A 196 1.74 -17.36 -4.13
C GLU A 196 2.61 -17.73 -2.91
N GLU A 197 3.95 -17.63 -3.03
CA GLU A 197 4.86 -17.85 -1.91
C GLU A 197 4.66 -16.81 -0.80
N LEU A 198 4.51 -15.53 -1.15
CA LEU A 198 4.20 -14.46 -0.20
C LEU A 198 2.89 -14.73 0.55
N THR A 199 1.85 -15.15 -0.16
CA THR A 199 0.55 -15.49 0.43
C THR A 199 0.70 -16.69 1.36
N ARG A 200 1.41 -17.71 0.93
CA ARG A 200 1.74 -18.87 1.76
C ARG A 200 2.45 -18.44 3.05
N GLU A 201 3.48 -17.58 2.97
CA GLU A 201 4.16 -17.03 4.14
C GLU A 201 3.22 -16.26 5.08
N ALA A 202 2.39 -15.40 4.52
CA ALA A 202 1.51 -14.55 5.29
C ALA A 202 0.47 -15.34 6.09
N PHE A 203 -0.06 -16.42 5.52
CA PHE A 203 -1.10 -17.23 6.14
C PHE A 203 -0.56 -18.41 6.94
N TRP A 204 0.60 -18.95 6.58
CA TRP A 204 1.25 -20.04 7.35
C TRP A 204 1.34 -19.73 8.84
N ILE A 205 1.51 -18.50 9.12
CA ILE A 205 1.67 -17.92 10.45
C ILE A 205 0.34 -17.86 11.23
N ASN A 206 -0.81 -17.85 10.57
CA ASN A 206 -2.11 -17.61 11.16
C ASN A 206 -2.98 -18.87 11.32
N THR A 207 -2.44 -20.04 11.04
CA THR A 207 -3.18 -21.30 11.14
C THR A 207 -3.32 -21.72 12.60
N ASP A 208 -4.45 -21.37 13.22
CA ASP A 208 -4.71 -21.71 14.63
C ASP A 208 -5.12 -23.17 14.87
N ALA A 209 -5.35 -23.97 13.83
CA ALA A 209 -5.75 -25.36 13.98
C ALA A 209 -5.62 -26.22 12.72
N LYS A 210 -5.19 -25.67 11.58
CA LYS A 210 -5.08 -26.42 10.33
C LYS A 210 -3.62 -26.83 10.10
N GLU A 211 -3.41 -28.08 9.70
CA GLU A 211 -2.09 -28.59 9.28
C GLU A 211 -1.66 -28.06 7.90
N TYR A 212 -2.51 -27.29 7.24
CA TYR A 212 -2.26 -26.70 5.93
C TYR A 212 -3.03 -25.40 5.79
N ILE A 213 -2.59 -24.57 4.86
CA ILE A 213 -3.26 -23.36 4.41
C ILE A 213 -3.62 -23.51 2.93
N ASN A 214 -4.69 -22.91 2.47
CA ASN A 214 -5.14 -22.98 1.08
C ASN A 214 -5.18 -21.63 0.36
N GLU A 215 -4.85 -20.55 1.04
CA GLU A 215 -4.94 -19.19 0.50
C GLU A 215 -4.01 -18.96 -0.71
N HIS A 216 -2.85 -19.59 -0.76
CA HIS A 216 -1.94 -19.51 -1.91
C HIS A 216 -2.46 -20.28 -3.13
N LEU A 217 -3.15 -21.43 -2.91
CA LEU A 217 -3.84 -22.14 -3.96
C LEU A 217 -5.07 -21.37 -4.42
N LEU A 218 -5.81 -20.76 -3.48
CA LEU A 218 -6.94 -19.89 -3.80
C LEU A 218 -6.49 -18.75 -4.72
N THR A 219 -5.40 -18.05 -4.36
CA THR A 219 -4.82 -16.99 -5.20
C THR A 219 -4.49 -17.49 -6.61
N HIS A 220 -3.89 -18.67 -6.71
CA HIS A 220 -3.57 -19.29 -8.00
C HIS A 220 -4.82 -19.54 -8.85
N LYS A 221 -5.82 -20.20 -8.28
CA LYS A 221 -7.05 -20.58 -9.02
C LYS A 221 -7.96 -19.40 -9.33
N LEU A 222 -8.03 -18.40 -8.43
CA LEU A 222 -8.86 -17.21 -8.69
C LEU A 222 -8.46 -16.47 -9.96
N ARG A 223 -7.18 -16.43 -10.31
CA ARG A 223 -6.69 -15.78 -11.55
C ARG A 223 -7.24 -16.46 -12.82
N GLU A 224 -7.66 -17.73 -12.72
CA GLU A 224 -8.25 -18.50 -13.81
C GLU A 224 -9.80 -18.52 -13.76
N SER A 225 -10.41 -17.97 -12.70
CA SER A 225 -11.86 -17.90 -12.53
C SER A 225 -12.48 -16.81 -13.39
N GLU A 226 -13.70 -17.06 -13.88
CA GLU A 226 -14.53 -16.05 -14.56
C GLU A 226 -14.95 -14.89 -13.63
N SER A 227 -14.84 -15.09 -12.31
CA SER A 227 -15.12 -14.06 -11.32
C SER A 227 -13.94 -13.11 -11.10
N PHE A 228 -12.74 -13.43 -11.59
CA PHE A 228 -11.54 -12.64 -11.37
C PHE A 228 -11.65 -11.22 -11.95
N ILE A 229 -11.11 -10.25 -11.22
CA ILE A 229 -11.10 -8.82 -11.62
C ILE A 229 -9.65 -8.34 -11.71
N PRO A 230 -9.01 -8.43 -12.89
CA PRO A 230 -7.60 -8.06 -13.08
C PRO A 230 -7.29 -6.61 -12.71
N GLU A 231 -8.27 -5.69 -12.86
CA GLU A 231 -8.14 -4.28 -12.53
C GLU A 231 -8.02 -4.02 -11.03
N LEU A 232 -8.33 -5.01 -10.20
CA LEU A 232 -8.27 -4.95 -8.73
C LEU A 232 -7.28 -5.97 -8.13
N ASP A 233 -6.37 -6.47 -8.94
CA ASP A 233 -5.29 -7.37 -8.54
C ASP A 233 -3.98 -6.59 -8.37
N TYR A 234 -3.59 -6.34 -7.11
CA TYR A 234 -2.50 -5.43 -6.78
C TYR A 234 -1.47 -6.02 -5.85
N VAL A 235 -0.22 -5.71 -6.16
CA VAL A 235 0.93 -5.97 -5.28
C VAL A 235 1.46 -4.69 -4.65
N ALA A 236 1.97 -4.82 -3.44
CA ALA A 236 2.72 -3.80 -2.74
C ALA A 236 4.20 -4.18 -2.69
N GLU A 237 5.06 -3.23 -3.02
CA GLU A 237 6.52 -3.36 -2.91
C GLU A 237 7.07 -2.38 -1.88
N VAL A 238 8.05 -2.82 -1.11
CA VAL A 238 8.83 -1.97 -0.20
C VAL A 238 10.29 -2.11 -0.58
N ASN A 239 10.93 -1.00 -0.96
CA ASN A 239 12.32 -0.99 -1.44
C ASN A 239 12.61 -1.96 -2.61
N GLY A 240 11.61 -2.23 -3.47
CA GLY A 240 11.73 -3.12 -4.62
C GLY A 240 11.50 -4.59 -4.32
N GLU A 241 11.12 -4.95 -3.09
CA GLU A 241 10.74 -6.31 -2.71
C GLU A 241 9.22 -6.41 -2.56
N LEU A 242 8.62 -7.49 -3.05
CA LEU A 242 7.21 -7.78 -2.83
C LEU A 242 6.94 -7.90 -1.33
N ALA A 243 5.97 -7.15 -0.85
CA ALA A 243 5.65 -7.03 0.58
C ALA A 243 4.21 -7.41 0.90
N GLY A 244 3.30 -7.30 -0.06
CA GLY A 244 1.90 -7.64 0.10
C GLY A 244 1.18 -7.78 -1.23
N HIS A 245 -0.02 -8.34 -1.16
CA HIS A 245 -0.89 -8.61 -2.31
C HIS A 245 -2.36 -8.60 -1.88
N VAL A 246 -3.24 -8.19 -2.77
CA VAL A 246 -4.69 -8.32 -2.65
C VAL A 246 -5.30 -8.63 -4.01
N ILE A 247 -6.23 -9.55 -4.04
CA ILE A 247 -6.96 -9.98 -5.23
C ILE A 247 -8.46 -9.84 -5.01
N TYR A 248 -9.20 -9.45 -6.04
CA TYR A 248 -10.65 -9.30 -5.99
C TYR A 248 -11.34 -10.23 -6.97
N SER A 249 -12.56 -10.63 -6.59
CA SER A 249 -13.47 -11.41 -7.43
C SER A 249 -14.87 -10.83 -7.39
N LYS A 250 -15.66 -11.18 -8.39
CA LYS A 250 -17.11 -10.94 -8.38
C LYS A 250 -17.77 -11.83 -7.36
N ALA A 251 -18.74 -11.25 -6.68
CA ALA A 251 -19.66 -11.92 -5.79
C ALA A 251 -21.09 -11.41 -6.08
N LYS A 252 -22.09 -12.01 -5.46
CA LYS A 252 -23.47 -11.59 -5.66
C LYS A 252 -24.30 -11.65 -4.40
N ILE A 253 -25.32 -10.81 -4.37
CA ILE A 253 -26.41 -10.88 -3.41
C ILE A 253 -27.67 -11.27 -4.16
N ILE A 254 -28.35 -12.33 -3.70
CA ILE A 254 -29.71 -12.64 -4.13
C ILE A 254 -30.63 -11.98 -3.11
N GLY A 255 -31.25 -10.88 -3.54
CA GLY A 255 -32.17 -10.09 -2.72
C GLY A 255 -33.42 -10.90 -2.34
N ASN A 256 -34.16 -10.42 -1.35
CA ASN A 256 -35.41 -11.06 -0.88
C ASN A 256 -36.51 -11.16 -1.96
N ASN A 257 -36.38 -10.38 -3.02
CA ASN A 257 -37.23 -10.40 -4.20
C ASN A 257 -36.72 -11.34 -5.33
N ASN A 258 -35.71 -12.16 -5.05
CA ASN A 258 -34.98 -13.01 -6.00
C ASN A 258 -34.24 -12.24 -7.12
N THR A 259 -33.99 -10.94 -6.95
CA THR A 259 -33.15 -10.20 -7.88
C THR A 259 -31.69 -10.44 -7.54
N GLU A 260 -30.85 -10.69 -8.54
CA GLU A 260 -29.42 -10.84 -8.40
C GLU A 260 -28.73 -9.48 -8.53
N HIS A 261 -27.82 -9.18 -7.60
CA HIS A 261 -27.03 -7.96 -7.58
C HIS A 261 -25.55 -8.32 -7.52
N GLU A 262 -24.80 -7.95 -8.57
CA GLU A 262 -23.33 -8.13 -8.58
C GLU A 262 -22.69 -7.16 -7.60
N ILE A 263 -21.80 -7.69 -6.79
CA ILE A 263 -20.93 -6.95 -5.87
C ILE A 263 -19.50 -7.51 -5.94
N LEU A 264 -18.60 -6.97 -5.15
CA LEU A 264 -17.24 -7.47 -5.00
C LEU A 264 -17.08 -8.35 -3.77
N ASN A 265 -16.18 -9.33 -3.90
CA ASN A 265 -15.44 -9.96 -2.82
C ASN A 265 -13.96 -9.66 -2.98
N PHE A 266 -13.18 -9.76 -1.94
CA PHE A 266 -11.72 -9.77 -2.01
C PHE A 266 -11.11 -10.77 -1.05
N GLY A 267 -9.98 -11.27 -1.43
CA GLY A 267 -9.17 -12.19 -0.63
C GLY A 267 -8.46 -13.23 -1.51
N PRO A 268 -7.30 -13.64 -1.06
CA PRO A 268 -6.60 -13.22 0.18
C PRO A 268 -6.05 -11.79 0.14
N LEU A 269 -6.02 -11.11 1.29
CA LEU A 269 -5.16 -9.95 1.54
C LEU A 269 -3.93 -10.45 2.29
N SER A 270 -2.79 -10.43 1.64
CA SER A 270 -1.54 -11.01 2.14
C SER A 270 -0.50 -9.92 2.40
N VAL A 271 0.16 -9.98 3.54
CA VAL A 271 1.31 -9.12 3.86
C VAL A 271 2.39 -9.98 4.50
N LEU A 272 3.60 -9.97 3.92
CA LEU A 272 4.74 -10.69 4.49
C LEU A 272 4.94 -10.31 5.96
N PRO A 273 5.24 -11.28 6.85
CA PRO A 273 5.37 -11.04 8.29
C PRO A 273 6.30 -9.89 8.65
N LYS A 274 7.44 -9.76 7.95
CA LYS A 274 8.41 -8.68 8.19
C LYS A 274 7.92 -7.28 7.80
N TYR A 275 6.81 -7.18 7.05
CA TYR A 275 6.20 -5.92 6.62
C TYR A 275 4.83 -5.66 7.25
N GLN A 276 4.33 -6.59 8.08
CA GLN A 276 3.09 -6.38 8.83
C GLN A 276 3.25 -5.19 9.79
N CYS A 277 2.14 -4.52 10.11
CA CYS A 277 2.08 -3.33 10.97
C CYS A 277 2.92 -2.13 10.47
N GLN A 278 3.29 -2.10 9.20
CA GLN A 278 4.04 -1.01 8.56
C GLN A 278 3.21 -0.29 7.48
N GLY A 279 1.89 -0.49 7.49
CA GLY A 279 0.96 0.19 6.59
C GLY A 279 0.76 -0.47 5.23
N VAL A 280 1.40 -1.62 4.93
CA VAL A 280 1.30 -2.28 3.61
C VAL A 280 -0.14 -2.72 3.31
N GLY A 281 -0.78 -3.47 4.23
CA GLY A 281 -2.17 -3.89 4.04
C GLY A 281 -3.14 -2.71 3.98
N ARG A 282 -2.88 -1.65 4.74
CA ARG A 282 -3.66 -0.41 4.68
C ARG A 282 -3.56 0.25 3.30
N ALA A 283 -2.35 0.41 2.78
CA ALA A 283 -2.15 1.03 1.47
C ALA A 283 -2.84 0.25 0.35
N LEU A 284 -2.76 -1.10 0.37
CA LEU A 284 -3.47 -1.95 -0.58
C LEU A 284 -4.98 -1.72 -0.49
N MET A 285 -5.57 -1.81 0.71
CA MET A 285 -7.01 -1.67 0.91
C MET A 285 -7.52 -0.28 0.53
N GLU A 286 -6.89 0.79 1.03
CA GLU A 286 -7.32 2.15 0.73
C GLU A 286 -7.30 2.44 -0.76
N TYR A 287 -6.24 2.01 -1.45
CA TYR A 287 -6.12 2.19 -2.89
C TYR A 287 -7.15 1.35 -3.67
N THR A 288 -7.25 0.04 -3.42
CA THR A 288 -8.14 -0.84 -4.18
C THR A 288 -9.62 -0.56 -3.93
N ILE A 289 -9.99 -0.10 -2.74
CA ILE A 289 -11.35 0.40 -2.45
C ILE A 289 -11.66 1.67 -3.28
N ALA A 290 -10.70 2.61 -3.38
CA ALA A 290 -10.89 3.80 -4.22
C ALA A 290 -11.00 3.42 -5.70
N GLU A 291 -10.17 2.48 -6.16
CA GLU A 291 -10.20 1.98 -7.53
C GLU A 291 -11.51 1.23 -7.85
N ALA A 292 -12.02 0.41 -6.92
CA ALA A 292 -13.31 -0.25 -7.05
C ALA A 292 -14.47 0.77 -7.20
N ARG A 293 -14.42 1.89 -6.47
CA ARG A 293 -15.38 3.00 -6.65
C ARG A 293 -15.26 3.63 -8.02
N ARG A 294 -14.03 3.87 -8.49
CA ARG A 294 -13.76 4.45 -9.81
C ARG A 294 -14.27 3.55 -10.94
N LEU A 295 -14.09 2.24 -10.81
CA LEU A 295 -14.60 1.25 -11.75
C LEU A 295 -16.14 1.12 -11.72
N GLY A 296 -16.80 1.75 -10.74
CA GLY A 296 -18.25 1.84 -10.69
C GLY A 296 -18.94 0.72 -9.93
N TYR A 297 -18.20 -0.11 -9.18
CA TYR A 297 -18.81 -1.13 -8.34
C TYR A 297 -19.68 -0.52 -7.22
N GLY A 298 -20.75 -1.22 -6.86
CA GLY A 298 -21.72 -0.75 -5.87
C GLY A 298 -21.35 -1.05 -4.43
N ALA A 299 -20.78 -2.22 -4.17
CA ALA A 299 -20.49 -2.68 -2.82
C ALA A 299 -19.41 -3.76 -2.80
N ILE A 300 -18.87 -4.00 -1.61
CA ILE A 300 -17.96 -5.12 -1.28
C ILE A 300 -18.58 -5.88 -0.11
N ALA A 301 -18.56 -7.23 -0.14
CA ALA A 301 -18.87 -8.07 1.01
C ALA A 301 -17.92 -9.28 1.04
N PHE A 302 -17.53 -9.72 2.23
CA PHE A 302 -16.55 -10.81 2.41
C PHE A 302 -16.53 -11.29 3.87
N TYR A 303 -15.76 -12.34 4.12
CA TYR A 303 -15.52 -12.84 5.48
C TYR A 303 -14.10 -12.42 5.93
N GLY A 304 -14.02 -11.60 6.99
CA GLY A 304 -12.75 -11.07 7.48
C GLY A 304 -12.76 -10.68 8.96
N HIS A 305 -11.60 -10.33 9.48
CA HIS A 305 -11.42 -10.05 10.90
C HIS A 305 -12.22 -8.80 11.34
N PRO A 306 -13.18 -8.91 12.27
CA PRO A 306 -14.14 -7.86 12.58
C PRO A 306 -13.51 -6.60 13.20
N ASP A 307 -12.31 -6.68 13.78
CA ASP A 307 -11.61 -5.54 14.39
C ASP A 307 -10.65 -4.83 13.41
N TYR A 308 -10.35 -5.45 12.26
CA TYR A 308 -9.42 -4.87 11.29
C TYR A 308 -10.12 -3.98 10.26
N TYR A 309 -11.19 -4.46 9.65
CA TYR A 309 -11.79 -3.83 8.47
C TYR A 309 -12.70 -2.61 8.74
N PRO A 310 -13.26 -2.40 9.96
CA PRO A 310 -14.04 -1.19 10.24
C PRO A 310 -13.28 0.13 10.02
N ARG A 311 -11.95 0.13 10.12
CA ARG A 311 -11.10 1.30 9.84
C ARG A 311 -11.18 1.80 8.39
N PHE A 312 -11.60 0.94 7.46
CA PHE A 312 -11.81 1.27 6.05
C PHE A 312 -13.27 1.63 5.73
N GLY A 313 -14.16 1.59 6.73
CA GLY A 313 -15.58 1.87 6.56
C GLY A 313 -16.46 0.62 6.39
N PHE A 314 -15.89 -0.59 6.51
CA PHE A 314 -16.69 -1.82 6.54
C PHE A 314 -17.52 -1.90 7.82
N ARG A 315 -18.75 -2.42 7.68
CA ARG A 315 -19.67 -2.71 8.77
C ARG A 315 -20.03 -4.19 8.74
N ARG A 316 -20.66 -4.67 9.81
CA ARG A 316 -21.19 -6.03 9.82
C ARG A 316 -22.30 -6.16 8.77
N ALA A 317 -22.24 -7.19 7.94
CA ALA A 317 -23.18 -7.41 6.83
C ALA A 317 -24.63 -7.49 7.28
N LYS A 318 -24.86 -7.94 8.53
CA LYS A 318 -26.20 -7.94 9.15
C LYS A 318 -26.85 -6.56 9.27
N GLU A 319 -26.06 -5.49 9.32
CA GLU A 319 -26.58 -4.10 9.35
C GLU A 319 -27.25 -3.71 8.02
N TYR A 320 -26.94 -4.42 6.95
CA TYR A 320 -27.55 -4.29 5.63
C TYR A 320 -28.60 -5.42 5.37
N GLY A 321 -28.90 -6.25 6.37
CA GLY A 321 -29.81 -7.39 6.22
C GLY A 321 -29.25 -8.55 5.39
N LEU A 322 -27.92 -8.63 5.25
CA LEU A 322 -27.26 -9.70 4.49
C LEU A 322 -27.03 -10.93 5.39
N THR A 323 -27.20 -12.09 4.78
CA THR A 323 -26.95 -13.40 5.40
C THR A 323 -26.08 -14.25 4.48
N THR A 324 -25.50 -15.32 5.03
CA THR A 324 -24.90 -16.39 4.23
C THR A 324 -25.99 -17.11 3.42
N PRO A 325 -25.63 -17.99 2.47
CA PRO A 325 -26.61 -18.83 1.75
C PRO A 325 -27.53 -19.62 2.68
N ASN A 326 -27.02 -20.03 3.84
CA ASN A 326 -27.76 -20.78 4.86
C ASN A 326 -28.61 -19.91 5.79
N GLY A 327 -28.59 -18.59 5.61
CA GLY A 327 -29.36 -17.64 6.43
C GLY A 327 -28.68 -17.24 7.74
N GLU A 328 -27.40 -17.53 7.91
CA GLU A 328 -26.63 -17.21 9.12
C GLU A 328 -26.01 -15.80 9.05
N THR A 329 -25.71 -15.24 10.21
CA THR A 329 -24.95 -14.00 10.37
C THR A 329 -23.92 -14.17 11.47
N PHE A 330 -22.74 -13.62 11.27
CA PHE A 330 -21.65 -13.59 12.27
C PHE A 330 -20.81 -12.34 12.11
N ASP A 331 -20.04 -12.01 13.13
CA ASP A 331 -19.33 -10.73 13.18
C ASP A 331 -18.22 -10.57 12.14
N ALA A 332 -17.62 -11.69 11.67
CA ALA A 332 -16.64 -11.68 10.59
C ALA A 332 -17.24 -11.47 9.19
N PHE A 333 -18.55 -11.56 9.03
CA PHE A 333 -19.22 -11.23 7.77
C PHE A 333 -19.36 -9.70 7.67
N MET A 334 -18.55 -9.09 6.81
CA MET A 334 -18.40 -7.65 6.66
C MET A 334 -18.88 -7.18 5.29
N ALA A 335 -19.43 -5.98 5.23
CA ALA A 335 -19.84 -5.35 3.97
C ALA A 335 -19.61 -3.83 3.99
N MET A 336 -19.49 -3.24 2.80
CA MET A 336 -19.34 -1.79 2.61
C MET A 336 -20.05 -1.35 1.33
N GLU A 337 -20.76 -0.23 1.40
CA GLU A 337 -21.25 0.48 0.23
C GLU A 337 -20.11 1.27 -0.41
N LEU A 338 -19.86 1.05 -1.69
CA LEU A 338 -18.97 1.88 -2.51
C LEU A 338 -19.72 3.07 -3.13
N LYS A 339 -21.02 2.87 -3.41
CA LYS A 339 -22.00 3.90 -3.80
C LYS A 339 -23.06 3.99 -2.72
N ASP A 340 -23.43 5.19 -2.36
CA ASP A 340 -24.45 5.43 -1.36
C ASP A 340 -25.78 4.71 -1.71
N GLY A 341 -26.28 3.93 -0.76
CA GLY A 341 -27.52 3.20 -0.90
C GLY A 341 -27.44 1.88 -1.69
N ALA A 342 -26.26 1.49 -2.17
CA ALA A 342 -26.12 0.28 -3.00
C ALA A 342 -26.58 -1.02 -2.29
N LEU A 343 -26.26 -1.17 -1.01
CA LEU A 343 -26.71 -2.32 -0.21
C LEU A 343 -28.08 -2.08 0.42
N LYS A 344 -28.33 -0.87 0.91
CA LYS A 344 -29.62 -0.49 1.50
C LYS A 344 -30.76 -0.61 0.50
N GLY A 345 -30.50 -0.28 -0.78
CA GLY A 345 -31.47 -0.39 -1.87
C GLY A 345 -31.88 -1.83 -2.18
N ILE A 346 -31.01 -2.83 -1.87
CA ILE A 346 -31.33 -4.25 -2.03
C ILE A 346 -32.36 -4.72 -0.97
N GLY A 347 -32.35 -4.10 0.21
CA GLY A 347 -33.28 -4.45 1.29
C GLY A 347 -32.99 -5.78 1.99
N GLY A 348 -31.75 -6.26 1.92
CA GLY A 348 -31.29 -7.53 2.48
C GLY A 348 -31.28 -8.66 1.45
N GLY A 349 -30.64 -9.77 1.79
CA GLY A 349 -30.53 -10.93 0.89
C GLY A 349 -29.41 -11.89 1.30
N LYS A 350 -29.22 -12.90 0.45
CA LYS A 350 -28.20 -13.94 0.62
C LYS A 350 -26.97 -13.63 -0.21
N TYR A 351 -25.81 -13.68 0.44
CA TYR A 351 -24.51 -13.44 -0.18
C TYR A 351 -23.93 -14.75 -0.73
N TYR A 352 -23.35 -14.67 -1.92
CA TYR A 352 -22.66 -15.78 -2.58
C TYR A 352 -21.33 -15.26 -3.15
N GLU A 353 -20.26 -15.93 -2.82
CA GLU A 353 -18.91 -15.69 -3.35
C GLU A 353 -18.54 -16.78 -4.38
N ASP A 354 -17.36 -16.69 -4.99
CA ASP A 354 -16.83 -17.71 -5.86
C ASP A 354 -16.67 -19.03 -5.09
N GLU A 355 -17.07 -20.14 -5.71
CA GLU A 355 -17.02 -21.47 -5.10
C GLU A 355 -15.61 -21.89 -4.66
N LEU A 356 -14.56 -21.28 -5.22
CA LEU A 356 -13.18 -21.55 -4.85
C LEU A 356 -12.88 -21.20 -3.39
N PHE A 357 -13.62 -20.26 -2.78
CA PHE A 357 -13.43 -19.90 -1.37
C PHE A 357 -13.82 -21.03 -0.41
N GLU A 358 -14.73 -21.90 -0.82
CA GLU A 358 -15.27 -23.00 0.00
C GLU A 358 -14.78 -24.40 -0.43
N ASN A 359 -14.49 -24.61 -1.73
CA ASN A 359 -14.38 -25.94 -2.32
C ASN A 359 -12.95 -26.43 -2.57
N LEU A 360 -11.92 -25.72 -2.08
CA LEU A 360 -10.53 -26.18 -2.18
C LEU A 360 -10.29 -27.37 -1.23
N THR A 361 -9.86 -28.48 -1.78
CA THR A 361 -9.59 -29.69 -1.00
C THR A 361 -8.19 -29.69 -0.38
N GLU A 362 -8.03 -30.38 0.74
CA GLU A 362 -6.73 -30.59 1.37
C GLU A 362 -5.75 -31.27 0.41
N GLN A 363 -6.21 -32.26 -0.35
CA GLN A 363 -5.37 -33.00 -1.30
C GLN A 363 -4.79 -32.09 -2.38
N GLU A 364 -5.62 -31.25 -3.01
CA GLU A 364 -5.17 -30.28 -4.02
C GLU A 364 -4.17 -29.28 -3.41
N THR A 365 -4.47 -28.80 -2.20
CA THR A 365 -3.61 -27.84 -1.49
C THR A 365 -2.24 -28.44 -1.19
N ARG A 366 -2.18 -29.67 -0.67
CA ARG A 366 -0.91 -30.34 -0.39
C ARG A 366 -0.11 -30.68 -1.65
N GLU A 367 -0.78 -30.96 -2.77
CA GLU A 367 -0.12 -31.17 -4.06
C GLU A 367 0.46 -29.86 -4.59
N PHE A 368 -0.30 -28.77 -4.51
CA PHE A 368 0.15 -27.46 -4.92
C PHE A 368 1.31 -26.94 -4.06
N ASP A 369 1.26 -27.22 -2.76
CA ASP A 369 2.28 -26.82 -1.78
C ASP A 369 3.67 -27.40 -2.09
N LYS A 370 3.75 -28.55 -2.79
CA LYS A 370 5.02 -29.14 -3.25
C LYS A 370 5.82 -28.27 -4.22
N ARG A 371 5.20 -27.23 -4.79
CA ARG A 371 5.84 -26.25 -5.68
C ARG A 371 6.74 -25.26 -4.91
N PHE A 372 6.66 -25.25 -3.60
CA PHE A 372 7.36 -24.33 -2.70
C PHE A 372 8.29 -25.09 -1.74
N PRO A 373 9.28 -24.39 -1.15
CA PRO A 373 10.14 -25.02 -0.15
C PRO A 373 9.33 -25.63 1.00
N PRO A 374 9.71 -26.81 1.49
CA PRO A 374 9.02 -27.46 2.61
C PRO A 374 8.98 -26.58 3.85
N LYS A 375 7.83 -26.54 4.53
CA LYS A 375 7.63 -25.84 5.80
C LYS A 375 6.84 -26.70 6.77
N GLU A 376 7.23 -26.63 8.04
CA GLU A 376 6.37 -27.12 9.12
C GLU A 376 5.36 -26.05 9.54
N PRO A 377 4.07 -26.39 9.65
CA PRO A 377 3.08 -25.47 10.22
C PRO A 377 3.48 -25.07 11.65
N LEU A 378 3.43 -23.77 11.97
CA LEU A 378 3.75 -23.31 13.31
C LEU A 378 2.83 -23.95 14.39
N ALA A 379 1.63 -24.32 14.00
CA ALA A 379 0.66 -25.00 14.87
C ALA A 379 1.19 -26.33 15.44
N ILE A 380 2.05 -27.03 14.70
CA ILE A 380 2.67 -28.29 15.15
C ILE A 380 4.09 -28.11 15.66
N MET A 381 4.68 -26.93 15.56
CA MET A 381 5.99 -26.65 16.15
C MET A 381 5.88 -26.70 17.67
N ARG A 382 6.53 -27.67 18.25
CA ARG A 382 6.58 -27.80 19.69
C ARG A 382 7.42 -26.69 20.29
N ILE A 383 7.10 -26.35 21.55
CA ILE A 383 7.78 -25.29 22.29
C ILE A 383 9.23 -25.65 22.64
N ASP A 384 9.63 -26.90 22.48
CA ASP A 384 10.96 -27.41 22.85
C ASP A 384 12.09 -26.56 22.28
N SER A 385 11.98 -26.10 21.02
CA SER A 385 12.96 -25.22 20.39
C SER A 385 13.17 -23.88 21.10
N LEU A 386 12.17 -23.39 21.84
CA LEU A 386 12.27 -22.23 22.70
C LEU A 386 12.84 -22.64 24.07
N LEU A 387 12.31 -23.70 24.67
CA LEU A 387 12.68 -24.14 26.01
C LEU A 387 14.18 -24.51 26.09
N ASP A 388 14.74 -25.08 25.04
CA ASP A 388 16.15 -25.46 24.97
C ASP A 388 17.14 -24.27 24.90
N ARG A 389 16.63 -23.08 24.64
CA ARG A 389 17.41 -21.83 24.57
C ARG A 389 17.22 -20.92 25.77
N LEU A 390 16.33 -21.28 26.71
CA LEU A 390 16.06 -20.51 27.92
C LEU A 390 16.90 -21.00 29.09
N GLU A 391 17.33 -20.05 29.91
CA GLU A 391 17.93 -20.35 31.19
C GLU A 391 16.93 -21.08 32.11
N PRO A 392 17.41 -21.89 33.08
CA PRO A 392 16.55 -22.79 33.88
C PRO A 392 15.34 -22.11 34.55
N GLU A 393 15.51 -20.89 35.02
CA GLU A 393 14.42 -20.15 35.72
C GLU A 393 13.34 -19.70 34.72
N ALA A 394 13.74 -19.16 33.56
CA ALA A 394 12.83 -18.75 32.52
C ALA A 394 12.16 -19.96 31.85
N ARG A 395 12.91 -21.05 31.66
CA ARG A 395 12.38 -22.33 31.18
C ARG A 395 11.27 -22.84 32.11
N ALA A 396 11.52 -22.88 33.40
CA ALA A 396 10.52 -23.32 34.38
C ALA A 396 9.29 -22.41 34.40
N ALA A 397 9.46 -21.09 34.24
CA ALA A 397 8.36 -20.14 34.15
C ALA A 397 7.46 -20.42 32.91
N ILE A 398 8.05 -20.67 31.75
CA ILE A 398 7.31 -20.99 30.52
C ILE A 398 6.65 -22.39 30.62
N GLU A 399 7.33 -23.40 31.16
CA GLU A 399 6.77 -24.73 31.38
C GLU A 399 5.56 -24.71 32.31
N ASN A 400 5.60 -23.87 33.33
CA ASN A 400 4.45 -23.67 34.26
C ASN A 400 3.23 -23.07 33.60
N MET A 401 3.39 -22.37 32.45
CA MET A 401 2.26 -21.87 31.67
C MET A 401 1.58 -22.97 30.83
N ARG A 402 2.12 -24.19 30.85
CA ARG A 402 1.61 -25.36 30.12
C ARG A 402 1.45 -25.14 28.63
N PHE A 403 2.31 -24.31 28.05
CA PHE A 403 2.37 -24.16 26.60
C PHE A 403 2.93 -25.45 25.99
N THR A 404 2.34 -25.88 24.88
CA THR A 404 2.75 -27.09 24.16
C THR A 404 3.43 -26.75 22.84
N TYR A 405 3.00 -25.67 22.23
CA TYR A 405 3.44 -25.23 20.91
C TYR A 405 3.92 -23.77 20.95
N LEU A 406 4.81 -23.42 20.01
CA LEU A 406 5.29 -22.04 19.87
C LEU A 406 4.16 -21.03 19.66
N ARG A 407 3.04 -21.43 19.05
CA ARG A 407 1.85 -20.58 18.92
C ARG A 407 1.28 -20.09 20.26
N ASP A 408 1.39 -20.92 21.29
CA ASP A 408 0.83 -20.62 22.60
C ASP A 408 1.54 -19.41 23.24
N VAL A 409 2.82 -19.21 22.90
CA VAL A 409 3.63 -18.06 23.34
C VAL A 409 3.08 -16.72 22.83
N ARG A 410 2.27 -16.71 21.76
CA ARG A 410 1.58 -15.49 21.29
C ARG A 410 0.61 -14.91 22.31
N GLY A 411 0.03 -15.74 23.16
CA GLY A 411 -0.84 -15.32 24.26
C GLY A 411 -0.09 -14.61 25.39
N LEU A 412 1.22 -14.79 25.47
CA LEU A 412 2.07 -14.15 26.45
C LEU A 412 2.49 -12.75 25.93
N THR A 413 1.80 -11.71 26.39
CA THR A 413 2.19 -10.32 26.04
C THR A 413 3.52 -9.96 26.71
N GLU A 414 4.30 -9.03 26.13
CA GLU A 414 5.53 -8.53 26.78
C GLU A 414 5.26 -8.01 28.20
N LYS A 415 4.15 -7.31 28.38
CA LYS A 415 3.73 -6.83 29.70
C LYS A 415 3.47 -7.97 30.68
N ALA A 416 2.88 -9.06 30.23
CA ALA A 416 2.67 -10.25 31.05
C ALA A 416 3.99 -10.95 31.32
N ALA A 417 4.86 -11.07 30.33
CA ALA A 417 6.18 -11.68 30.45
C ALA A 417 7.05 -10.94 31.48
N VAL A 418 7.15 -9.61 31.40
CA VAL A 418 7.88 -8.75 32.36
C VAL A 418 7.42 -8.96 33.81
N ASN A 419 6.13 -9.22 34.00
CA ASN A 419 5.55 -9.43 35.33
C ASN A 419 5.56 -10.92 35.76
N THR A 420 6.12 -11.81 34.97
CA THR A 420 6.22 -13.23 35.27
C THR A 420 7.56 -13.52 35.98
N PRO A 421 7.57 -13.99 37.21
CA PRO A 421 8.79 -14.38 37.91
C PRO A 421 9.59 -15.39 37.09
N GLY A 422 10.88 -15.17 36.93
CA GLY A 422 11.80 -16.02 36.15
C GLY A 422 11.97 -15.60 34.70
N ILE A 423 11.16 -14.70 34.15
CA ILE A 423 11.34 -14.14 32.81
C ILE A 423 12.03 -12.79 32.89
N ASP A 424 13.31 -12.78 32.63
CA ASP A 424 14.13 -11.56 32.58
C ASP A 424 14.27 -10.99 31.14
N ASN A 425 15.02 -9.91 30.98
CA ASN A 425 15.25 -9.29 29.67
C ASN A 425 15.96 -10.22 28.68
N HIS A 426 16.83 -11.12 29.16
CA HIS A 426 17.53 -12.08 28.31
C HIS A 426 16.56 -13.14 27.78
N ALA A 427 15.69 -13.66 28.64
CA ALA A 427 14.64 -14.59 28.25
C ALA A 427 13.66 -13.95 27.25
N MET A 428 13.29 -12.68 27.46
CA MET A 428 12.45 -11.93 26.53
C MET A 428 13.09 -11.79 25.15
N GLU A 429 14.39 -11.50 25.09
CA GLU A 429 15.12 -11.41 23.83
C GLU A 429 15.23 -12.78 23.16
N THR A 430 15.48 -13.84 23.89
CA THR A 430 15.48 -15.21 23.39
C THR A 430 14.13 -15.58 22.78
N ILE A 431 13.02 -15.26 23.44
CA ILE A 431 11.67 -15.46 22.90
C ILE A 431 11.49 -14.69 21.57
N ARG A 432 11.94 -13.43 21.52
CA ARG A 432 11.85 -12.63 20.27
C ARG A 432 12.65 -13.26 19.14
N ILE A 433 13.88 -13.71 19.43
CA ILE A 433 14.76 -14.34 18.43
C ILE A 433 14.11 -15.61 17.90
N VAL A 434 13.69 -16.54 18.78
CA VAL A 434 13.07 -17.79 18.37
C VAL A 434 11.78 -17.53 17.57
N MET A 435 10.92 -16.67 18.05
CA MET A 435 9.70 -16.31 17.32
C MET A 435 10.01 -15.71 15.94
N LYS A 436 11.05 -14.87 15.84
CA LYS A 436 11.48 -14.25 14.58
C LYS A 436 12.08 -15.27 13.61
N GLU A 437 12.88 -16.22 14.08
CA GLU A 437 13.43 -17.31 13.26
C GLU A 437 12.34 -18.16 12.63
N HIS A 438 11.20 -18.26 13.30
CA HIS A 438 9.99 -18.91 12.81
C HIS A 438 8.99 -17.96 12.16
N GLY A 439 9.46 -16.78 11.69
CA GLY A 439 8.65 -15.81 10.97
C GLY A 439 7.65 -15.05 11.84
N ARG A 440 7.86 -14.96 13.17
CA ARG A 440 6.95 -14.30 14.10
C ARG A 440 7.53 -13.02 14.68
N VAL A 441 6.65 -12.08 14.97
CA VAL A 441 6.93 -10.98 15.90
C VAL A 441 6.30 -11.34 17.24
N TRP A 442 7.10 -11.46 18.29
CA TRP A 442 6.64 -11.56 19.66
C TRP A 442 6.81 -10.23 20.37
N GLY A 443 5.87 -9.91 21.20
CA GLY A 443 5.83 -8.64 21.91
C GLY A 443 4.85 -7.67 21.30
N ASP A 444 4.45 -6.79 22.08
CA ASP A 444 3.57 -5.65 21.93
C ASP A 444 2.53 -5.61 20.84
N GLY A 445 1.32 -5.70 21.34
CA GLY A 445 0.32 -4.80 20.81
C GLY A 445 -0.53 -5.33 19.72
N ARG A 446 -0.60 -6.60 19.46
CA ARG A 446 -1.74 -7.09 18.67
C ARG A 446 -3.08 -6.95 19.40
N ASN A 447 -3.04 -6.55 20.66
CA ASN A 447 -4.25 -6.21 21.44
C ASN A 447 -4.44 -4.70 21.65
N LYS A 448 -3.58 -3.82 21.16
CA LYS A 448 -3.74 -2.37 21.37
C LYS A 448 -3.03 -1.48 20.33
N SER A 449 -2.92 -1.83 19.08
CA SER A 449 -2.66 -0.81 18.08
C SER A 449 -3.76 -0.81 17.05
N THR A 450 -4.49 0.26 17.02
CA THR A 450 -5.40 0.68 15.96
C THR A 450 -4.69 0.85 14.61
N ASP A 451 -3.41 0.50 14.50
CA ASP A 451 -2.54 0.67 13.32
C ASP A 451 -2.07 -0.66 12.70
N CYS A 452 -2.47 -1.82 13.23
CA CYS A 452 -2.25 -3.14 12.61
C CYS A 452 -3.53 -3.72 12.06
#